data_74cd6914069110d67aa4bab20fba05ce
#
_entry.id   74cd6914069110d67aa4bab20fba05ce
#
_cell.length_a   1.000
_cell.length_b   1.000
_cell.length_c   1.000
_cell.angle_alpha   90.00
_cell.angle_beta   90.00
_cell.angle_gamma   90.00
#
_symmetry.space_group_name_H-M   'P 1'
#
loop_
_entity.id
_entity.type
_entity.pdbx_description
1 polymer ?
#
loop_
_entity_poly.entity_id
_entity_poly.type
_entity_poly.pdbx_seq_one_letter_code
_entity_poly.pdbx_strand_id
1 'polypeptide(L)'
;MLQRWTEKSEIVHTKGGLFIDAKKQRALAALLSSPTKEAAARKAGINVKTLQRYLKDEDFSTAYKKAAADMIDSATKQLQQSLSSAVTRLRMIVSSNHEATANQITAARTLLEYSLKFTEFNDILKLLEERDAL
;
A
#
# COMPACT_ATOMS: atom_id res chain seq x y z
N MET A 1 11.85 -49.94 12.20
CA MET A 1 10.77 -49.20 11.49
C MET A 1 11.12 -47.74 11.44
N LEU A 2 11.63 -47.27 10.31
CA LEU A 2 11.99 -45.88 10.08
C LEU A 2 10.77 -45.22 9.45
N GLN A 3 10.00 -44.45 10.22
CA GLN A 3 9.00 -43.55 9.67
C GLN A 3 9.71 -42.36 9.03
N ARG A 4 9.74 -42.36 7.72
CA ARG A 4 10.22 -41.28 6.92
C ARG A 4 9.17 -40.15 7.00
N TRP A 5 9.47 -39.12 7.76
CA TRP A 5 8.71 -37.88 7.76
C TRP A 5 8.90 -37.21 6.39
N THR A 6 7.97 -37.46 5.49
CA THR A 6 7.82 -36.61 4.31
C THR A 6 7.19 -35.33 4.78
N GLU A 7 8.00 -34.29 5.01
CA GLU A 7 7.50 -32.91 5.04
C GLU A 7 6.84 -32.63 3.70
N LYS A 8 5.52 -32.78 3.65
CA LYS A 8 4.69 -32.11 2.63
C LYS A 8 4.86 -30.62 2.90
N SER A 9 5.71 -29.97 2.12
CA SER A 9 5.68 -28.52 1.99
C SER A 9 4.27 -28.15 1.53
N GLU A 10 3.47 -27.58 2.44
CA GLU A 10 2.16 -27.02 2.10
C GLU A 10 2.39 -25.88 1.09
N ILE A 11 2.10 -26.18 -0.17
CA ILE A 11 2.06 -25.20 -1.24
C ILE A 11 0.78 -24.40 -1.04
N VAL A 12 0.89 -23.24 -0.41
CA VAL A 12 -0.25 -22.33 -0.27
C VAL A 12 -0.41 -21.55 -1.57
N HIS A 13 -1.55 -21.74 -2.23
CA HIS A 13 -1.91 -20.99 -3.41
C HIS A 13 -2.16 -19.52 -3.06
N THR A 14 -1.27 -18.63 -3.50
CA THR A 14 -1.60 -17.20 -3.49
C THR A 14 -2.59 -16.92 -4.61
N LYS A 15 -3.60 -16.08 -4.36
CA LYS A 15 -4.54 -15.61 -5.38
C LYS A 15 -3.75 -14.96 -6.54
N GLY A 16 -3.54 -15.73 -7.62
CA GLY A 16 -2.80 -15.25 -8.78
C GLY A 16 -1.84 -16.27 -9.41
N GLY A 17 -1.82 -17.55 -8.99
CA GLY A 17 -1.11 -18.64 -9.68
C GLY A 17 0.42 -18.67 -9.52
N LEU A 18 1.01 -17.83 -8.65
CA LEU A 18 2.43 -17.86 -8.33
C LEU A 18 2.68 -18.84 -7.18
N PHE A 19 3.44 -19.90 -7.46
CA PHE A 19 3.82 -20.91 -6.45
C PHE A 19 5.00 -20.42 -5.63
N ILE A 20 4.74 -19.93 -4.42
CA ILE A 20 5.78 -19.51 -3.48
C ILE A 20 5.71 -20.43 -2.26
N ASP A 21 6.84 -21.05 -1.89
CA ASP A 21 6.93 -21.89 -0.70
C ASP A 21 6.75 -21.09 0.61
N ALA A 22 6.48 -21.78 1.72
CA ALA A 22 6.21 -21.15 3.00
C ALA A 22 7.39 -20.28 3.52
N LYS A 23 8.64 -20.60 3.14
CA LYS A 23 9.82 -19.80 3.51
C LYS A 23 9.85 -18.49 2.73
N LYS A 24 9.58 -18.55 1.43
CA LYS A 24 9.47 -17.36 0.58
C LYS A 24 8.27 -16.49 0.99
N GLN A 25 7.14 -17.07 1.39
CA GLN A 25 5.99 -16.30 1.90
C GLN A 25 6.34 -15.52 3.18
N ARG A 26 7.03 -16.14 4.13
CA ARG A 26 7.52 -15.45 5.35
C ARG A 26 8.50 -14.33 5.01
N ALA A 27 9.39 -14.54 4.05
CA ALA A 27 10.32 -13.54 3.58
C ALA A 27 9.60 -12.37 2.90
N LEU A 28 8.56 -12.66 2.10
CA LEU A 28 7.70 -11.66 1.46
C LEU A 28 6.99 -10.77 2.50
N ALA A 29 6.32 -11.39 3.46
CA ALA A 29 5.62 -10.67 4.54
C ALA A 29 6.59 -9.82 5.38
N ALA A 30 7.78 -10.32 5.65
CA ALA A 30 8.83 -9.59 6.36
C ALA A 30 9.33 -8.39 5.57
N LEU A 31 9.53 -8.51 4.25
CA LEU A 31 9.92 -7.40 3.37
C LEU A 31 8.88 -6.27 3.35
N LEU A 32 7.61 -6.62 3.25
CA LEU A 32 6.52 -5.64 3.20
C LEU A 32 6.34 -4.87 4.51
N SER A 33 6.77 -5.46 5.64
CA SER A 33 6.57 -4.89 6.97
C SER A 33 7.85 -4.39 7.65
N SER A 34 8.98 -4.35 6.94
CA SER A 34 10.28 -3.95 7.50
C SER A 34 10.89 -2.79 6.73
N PRO A 35 11.56 -1.84 7.40
CA PRO A 35 12.13 -0.66 6.75
C PRO A 35 13.40 -0.98 5.94
N THR A 36 14.09 -2.08 6.26
CA THR A 36 15.34 -2.47 5.58
C THR A 36 15.39 -3.97 5.27
N LYS A 37 16.21 -4.37 4.31
CA LYS A 37 16.41 -5.78 3.93
C LYS A 37 17.00 -6.59 5.08
N GLU A 38 17.86 -5.99 5.88
CA GLU A 38 18.48 -6.62 7.05
C GLU A 38 17.43 -6.91 8.13
N ALA A 39 16.55 -5.95 8.40
CA ALA A 39 15.43 -6.13 9.33
C ALA A 39 14.46 -7.20 8.82
N ALA A 40 14.14 -7.21 7.53
CA ALA A 40 13.30 -8.20 6.90
C ALA A 40 13.89 -9.61 6.99
N ALA A 41 15.18 -9.77 6.70
CA ALA A 41 15.87 -11.06 6.79
C ALA A 41 15.85 -11.60 8.22
N ARG A 42 16.14 -10.77 9.22
CA ARG A 42 16.04 -11.15 10.65
C ARG A 42 14.62 -11.57 11.01
N LYS A 43 13.62 -10.80 10.60
CA LYS A 43 12.20 -11.10 10.89
C LYS A 43 11.75 -12.41 10.25
N ALA A 44 12.22 -12.70 9.04
CA ALA A 44 11.94 -13.94 8.33
C ALA A 44 12.75 -15.15 8.82
N GLY A 45 13.75 -14.95 9.68
CA GLY A 45 14.65 -16.00 10.15
C GLY A 45 15.59 -16.55 9.07
N ILE A 46 16.01 -15.68 8.13
CA ILE A 46 16.90 -16.04 7.02
C ILE A 46 18.11 -15.09 6.96
N ASN A 47 19.15 -15.50 6.23
CA ASN A 47 20.29 -14.64 5.96
C ASN A 47 19.95 -13.60 4.89
N VAL A 48 20.54 -12.41 4.98
CA VAL A 48 20.39 -11.32 3.99
C VAL A 48 20.74 -11.78 2.56
N LYS A 49 21.80 -12.61 2.40
CA LYS A 49 22.16 -13.19 1.11
C LYS A 49 21.07 -14.09 0.53
N THR A 50 20.36 -14.83 1.39
CA THR A 50 19.21 -15.66 0.98
C THR A 50 18.06 -14.77 0.51
N LEU A 51 17.77 -13.68 1.23
CA LEU A 51 16.75 -12.72 0.85
C LEU A 51 17.08 -12.04 -0.49
N GLN A 52 18.34 -11.66 -0.69
CA GLN A 52 18.81 -11.10 -1.96
C GLN A 52 18.66 -12.09 -3.13
N ARG A 53 18.91 -13.39 -2.89
CA ARG A 53 18.66 -14.44 -3.88
C ARG A 53 17.17 -14.57 -4.22
N TYR A 54 16.30 -14.50 -3.22
CA TYR A 54 14.84 -14.50 -3.45
C TYR A 54 14.40 -13.29 -4.28
N LEU A 55 14.96 -12.10 -4.03
CA LEU A 55 14.64 -10.90 -4.82
C LEU A 55 15.09 -10.98 -6.29
N LYS A 56 16.04 -11.87 -6.61
CA LYS A 56 16.47 -12.16 -7.99
C LYS A 56 15.64 -13.26 -8.66
N ASP A 57 14.88 -14.01 -7.89
CA ASP A 57 13.94 -15.01 -8.38
C ASP A 57 12.73 -14.31 -8.98
N GLU A 58 12.37 -14.64 -10.21
CA GLU A 58 11.33 -13.93 -10.96
C GLU A 58 9.95 -14.05 -10.31
N ASP A 59 9.59 -15.25 -9.85
CA ASP A 59 8.31 -15.50 -9.19
C ASP A 59 8.20 -14.72 -7.87
N PHE A 60 9.26 -14.73 -7.07
CA PHE A 60 9.30 -13.99 -5.82
C PHE A 60 9.26 -12.47 -6.04
N SER A 61 10.03 -11.97 -7.01
CA SER A 61 10.06 -10.54 -7.36
C SER A 61 8.69 -10.07 -7.84
N THR A 62 8.02 -10.86 -8.68
CA THR A 62 6.67 -10.57 -9.18
C THR A 62 5.65 -10.56 -8.04
N ALA A 63 5.69 -11.56 -7.16
CA ALA A 63 4.83 -11.61 -5.99
C ALA A 63 5.06 -10.43 -5.04
N TYR A 64 6.32 -10.02 -4.82
CA TYR A 64 6.65 -8.86 -4.01
C TYR A 64 6.10 -7.56 -4.60
N LYS A 65 6.31 -7.33 -5.90
CA LYS A 65 5.79 -6.13 -6.58
C LYS A 65 4.27 -6.06 -6.51
N LYS A 66 3.59 -7.19 -6.75
CA LYS A 66 2.14 -7.29 -6.66
C LYS A 66 1.64 -6.98 -5.25
N ALA A 67 2.20 -7.62 -4.23
CA ALA A 67 1.80 -7.41 -2.85
C ALA A 67 2.07 -5.97 -2.37
N ALA A 68 3.17 -5.34 -2.81
CA ALA A 68 3.46 -3.95 -2.52
C ALA A 68 2.44 -3.00 -3.20
N ALA A 69 2.07 -3.26 -4.46
CA ALA A 69 1.04 -2.51 -5.16
C ALA A 69 -0.33 -2.64 -4.47
N ASP A 70 -0.73 -3.87 -4.09
CA ASP A 70 -1.98 -4.12 -3.38
C ASP A 70 -2.04 -3.40 -2.01
N MET A 71 -0.91 -3.29 -1.30
CA MET A 71 -0.81 -2.50 -0.05
C MET A 71 -1.04 -1.01 -0.31
N ILE A 72 -0.42 -0.44 -1.34
CA ILE A 72 -0.57 0.96 -1.70
C ILE A 72 -2.02 1.23 -2.12
N ASP A 73 -2.61 0.38 -2.94
CA ASP A 73 -4.01 0.47 -3.35
C ASP A 73 -4.96 0.43 -2.15
N SER A 74 -4.74 -0.49 -1.22
CA SER A 74 -5.54 -0.59 -0.01
C SER A 74 -5.43 0.67 0.86
N ALA A 75 -4.21 1.18 1.07
CA ALA A 75 -3.98 2.41 1.81
C ALA A 75 -4.63 3.62 1.12
N THR A 76 -4.52 3.71 -0.22
CA THR A 76 -5.15 4.76 -1.02
C THR A 76 -6.67 4.73 -0.88
N LYS A 77 -7.30 3.55 -0.97
CA LYS A 77 -8.73 3.40 -0.75
C LYS A 77 -9.17 3.85 0.64
N GLN A 78 -8.41 3.50 1.69
CA GLN A 78 -8.69 3.96 3.05
C GLN A 78 -8.61 5.48 3.17
N LEU A 79 -7.60 6.11 2.56
CA LEU A 79 -7.48 7.57 2.50
C LEU A 79 -8.66 8.20 1.77
N GLN A 80 -9.04 7.65 0.62
CA GLN A 80 -10.21 8.11 -0.15
C GLN A 80 -11.51 8.02 0.65
N GLN A 81 -11.72 6.93 1.39
CA GLN A 81 -12.88 6.76 2.27
C GLN A 81 -12.90 7.79 3.42
N SER A 82 -11.72 8.19 3.90
CA SER A 82 -11.58 9.19 4.97
C SER A 82 -11.78 10.63 4.49
N LEU A 83 -11.65 10.91 3.19
CA LEU A 83 -11.76 12.26 2.61
C LEU A 83 -13.10 12.93 2.94
N SER A 84 -14.21 12.21 2.79
CA SER A 84 -15.55 12.75 3.06
C SER A 84 -15.69 13.23 4.50
N SER A 85 -15.19 12.44 5.46
CA SER A 85 -15.20 12.79 6.88
C SER A 85 -14.30 13.98 7.19
N ALA A 86 -13.12 14.04 6.57
CA ALA A 86 -12.19 15.16 6.73
C ALA A 86 -12.78 16.47 6.19
N VAL A 87 -13.36 16.43 4.99
CA VAL A 87 -14.04 17.59 4.40
C VAL A 87 -15.21 18.06 5.27
N THR A 88 -16.03 17.13 5.75
CA THR A 88 -17.14 17.43 6.65
C THR A 88 -16.65 18.11 7.91
N ARG A 89 -15.57 17.61 8.54
CA ARG A 89 -14.99 18.22 9.74
C ARG A 89 -14.46 19.63 9.48
N LEU A 90 -13.74 19.83 8.39
CA LEU A 90 -13.25 21.17 7.99
C LEU A 90 -14.40 22.15 7.77
N ARG A 91 -15.48 21.73 7.10
CA ARG A 91 -16.69 22.55 6.90
C ARG A 91 -17.35 22.92 8.22
N MET A 92 -17.42 21.99 9.16
CA MET A 92 -17.96 22.27 10.51
C MET A 92 -17.13 23.33 11.25
N ILE A 93 -15.80 23.26 11.16
CA ILE A 93 -14.90 24.26 11.77
C ILE A 93 -15.13 25.65 11.15
N VAL A 94 -15.22 25.72 9.82
CA VAL A 94 -15.48 27.01 9.11
C VAL A 94 -16.81 27.63 9.55
N SER A 95 -17.85 26.81 9.75
CA SER A 95 -19.21 27.27 10.08
C SER A 95 -19.47 27.41 11.58
N SER A 96 -18.53 27.05 12.43
CA SER A 96 -18.74 27.02 13.87
C SER A 96 -18.66 28.42 14.51
N ASN A 97 -19.64 28.76 15.31
CA ASN A 97 -19.62 30.01 16.10
C ASN A 97 -18.76 29.91 17.39
N HIS A 98 -18.28 28.71 17.71
CA HIS A 98 -17.53 28.42 18.94
C HIS A 98 -16.04 28.20 18.70
N GLU A 99 -15.62 28.09 17.43
CA GLU A 99 -14.21 27.91 17.09
C GLU A 99 -13.48 29.27 17.03
N ALA A 100 -12.20 29.24 17.37
CA ALA A 100 -11.36 30.43 17.21
C ALA A 100 -11.26 30.83 15.73
N THR A 101 -11.33 32.12 15.43
CA THR A 101 -11.25 32.65 14.05
C THR A 101 -10.03 32.16 13.29
N ALA A 102 -8.88 31.99 13.95
CA ALA A 102 -7.66 31.47 13.34
C ALA A 102 -7.86 30.02 12.80
N ASN A 103 -8.58 29.18 13.55
CA ASN A 103 -8.90 27.81 13.13
C ASN A 103 -9.86 27.82 11.94
N GLN A 104 -10.84 28.69 11.93
CA GLN A 104 -11.78 28.86 10.82
C GLN A 104 -11.06 29.29 9.53
N ILE A 105 -10.15 30.26 9.62
CA ILE A 105 -9.35 30.72 8.48
C ILE A 105 -8.45 29.58 7.97
N THR A 106 -7.81 28.84 8.86
CA THR A 106 -6.94 27.72 8.49
C THR A 106 -7.74 26.62 7.79
N ALA A 107 -8.90 26.25 8.33
CA ALA A 107 -9.77 25.25 7.73
C ALA A 107 -10.30 25.69 6.36
N ALA A 108 -10.72 26.94 6.22
CA ALA A 108 -11.17 27.50 4.94
C ALA A 108 -10.05 27.50 3.90
N ARG A 109 -8.85 27.92 4.28
CA ARG A 109 -7.67 27.87 3.40
C ARG A 109 -7.36 26.45 2.93
N THR A 110 -7.38 25.49 3.85
CA THR A 110 -7.17 24.07 3.53
C THR A 110 -8.19 23.57 2.53
N LEU A 111 -9.49 23.87 2.71
CA LEU A 111 -10.54 23.49 1.79
C LEU A 111 -10.31 24.06 0.38
N LEU A 112 -9.99 25.36 0.29
CA LEU A 112 -9.73 26.02 -0.99
C LEU A 112 -8.49 25.47 -1.68
N GLU A 113 -7.39 25.30 -0.97
CA GLU A 113 -6.13 24.78 -1.53
C GLU A 113 -6.30 23.38 -2.11
N TYR A 114 -6.90 22.47 -1.34
CA TYR A 114 -7.08 21.10 -1.82
C TYR A 114 -8.18 20.97 -2.88
N SER A 115 -9.20 21.82 -2.84
CA SER A 115 -10.19 21.90 -3.92
C SER A 115 -9.55 22.23 -5.27
N LEU A 116 -8.65 23.20 -5.31
CA LEU A 116 -7.91 23.55 -6.53
C LEU A 116 -7.03 22.39 -7.00
N LYS A 117 -6.25 21.77 -6.11
CA LYS A 117 -5.39 20.60 -6.44
C LYS A 117 -6.20 19.44 -7.01
N PHE A 118 -7.36 19.14 -6.44
CA PHE A 118 -8.23 18.06 -6.96
C PHE A 118 -8.83 18.42 -8.32
N THR A 119 -9.17 19.69 -8.56
CA THR A 119 -9.64 20.13 -9.88
C THR A 119 -8.56 19.98 -10.93
N GLU A 120 -7.35 20.46 -10.67
CA GLU A 120 -6.20 20.30 -11.57
C GLU A 120 -5.90 18.83 -11.87
N PHE A 121 -5.95 17.95 -10.86
CA PHE A 121 -5.75 16.52 -11.06
C PHE A 121 -6.84 15.89 -11.94
N ASN A 122 -8.11 16.24 -11.73
CA ASN A 122 -9.21 15.76 -12.56
C ASN A 122 -9.08 16.24 -14.02
N ASP A 123 -8.64 17.46 -14.23
CA ASP A 123 -8.44 17.99 -15.58
C ASP A 123 -7.33 17.25 -16.32
N ILE A 124 -6.24 16.91 -15.63
CA ILE A 124 -5.17 16.07 -16.18
C ILE A 124 -5.70 14.68 -16.55
N LEU A 125 -6.50 14.04 -15.67
CA LEU A 125 -7.08 12.73 -15.97
C LEU A 125 -7.96 12.75 -17.21
N LYS A 126 -8.81 13.76 -17.37
CA LYS A 126 -9.66 13.94 -18.56
C LYS A 126 -8.84 14.08 -19.83
N LEU A 127 -7.76 14.88 -19.79
CA LEU A 127 -6.86 15.04 -20.94
C LEU A 127 -6.16 13.73 -21.33
N LEU A 128 -5.82 12.88 -20.35
CA LEU A 128 -5.23 11.56 -20.61
C LEU A 128 -6.26 10.61 -21.25
N GLU A 129 -7.48 10.58 -20.73
CA GLU A 129 -8.58 9.76 -21.28
C GLU A 129 -8.91 10.15 -22.71
N GLU A 130 -8.97 11.46 -23.03
CA GLU A 130 -9.20 11.96 -24.37
C GLU A 130 -8.08 11.57 -25.36
N ARG A 131 -6.83 11.57 -24.89
CA ARG A 131 -5.69 11.13 -25.70
C ARG A 131 -5.71 9.64 -26.00
N ASP A 132 -6.09 8.81 -25.04
CA ASP A 132 -6.11 7.35 -25.19
C ASP A 132 -7.35 6.88 -26.01
N ALA A 133 -8.31 7.77 -26.27
CA ALA A 133 -9.50 7.52 -27.11
C ALA A 133 -9.27 7.84 -28.61
N LEU A 134 -8.11 8.41 -29.00
CA LEU A 134 -7.71 8.71 -30.39
C LEU A 134 -6.86 7.59 -30.98
#